data_c4b8c72e0189021b55704664c8528908
#
_entry.id   c4b8c72e0189021b55704664c8528908
#
_cell.length_a   1.000
_cell.length_b   1.000
_cell.length_c   1.000
_cell.angle_alpha   90.00
_cell.angle_beta   90.00
_cell.angle_gamma   90.00
#
_symmetry.space_group_name_H-M   'P 1'
#
loop_
_entity.id
_entity.type
_entity.pdbx_description
1 polymer ?
#
loop_
_entity_poly.entity_id
_entity_poly.type
_entity_poly.pdbx_seq_one_letter_code
_entity_poly.pdbx_strand_id
1 'polypeptide(L)'
;MTSEKSTRSLEKSADTFTMTAQTLMNSYNQMVQNVEYQEKRVESLQAAFEAMGRKQAAGSATQAQLKEAQKNLDTAKNSLESLRLQASQLRQQLLTMLGIEDSSQVVIGTVPEPDMAAIEAVDYESDKIRAMGNDKSVQNARHTSASSTTEINIRFKLVDEAEGTKEAAFLASYQNLQASKTAYEAALTAFQSAQLTYEGLQRKQQAGLLTGTQYLEGQASYLQKKAAKETAAMNLTAAYESYCWDVKGISQT
;
A
#
# COMPACT_ATOMS: atom_id res chain seq x y z
N MET A 1 25.96 -18.40 -26.88
CA MET A 1 24.56 -17.94 -27.10
C MET A 1 23.53 -18.65 -26.23
N THR A 2 23.55 -19.96 -26.02
CA THR A 2 22.61 -20.67 -25.11
C THR A 2 22.83 -20.32 -23.63
N SER A 3 24.10 -20.23 -23.20
CA SER A 3 24.46 -19.89 -21.80
C SER A 3 24.00 -18.48 -21.38
N GLU A 4 24.21 -17.46 -22.21
CA GLU A 4 23.82 -16.08 -21.92
C GLU A 4 22.31 -15.89 -21.88
N LYS A 5 21.55 -16.58 -22.75
CA LYS A 5 20.08 -16.57 -22.71
C LYS A 5 19.56 -17.20 -21.42
N SER A 6 20.21 -18.28 -20.99
CA SER A 6 19.87 -18.96 -19.73
C SER A 6 20.15 -18.08 -18.51
N THR A 7 21.32 -17.42 -18.47
CA THR A 7 21.67 -16.48 -17.38
C THR A 7 20.69 -15.31 -17.28
N ARG A 8 20.36 -14.67 -18.42
CA ARG A 8 19.38 -13.57 -18.48
C ARG A 8 17.98 -14.01 -18.06
N SER A 9 17.59 -15.25 -18.37
CA SER A 9 16.31 -15.81 -17.93
C SER A 9 16.26 -16.03 -16.40
N LEU A 10 17.37 -16.51 -15.82
CA LEU A 10 17.49 -16.69 -14.39
C LEU A 10 17.48 -15.35 -13.62
N GLU A 11 18.22 -14.35 -14.13
CA GLU A 11 18.21 -12.99 -13.57
C GLU A 11 16.81 -12.39 -13.58
N LYS A 12 16.10 -12.47 -14.72
CA LYS A 12 14.70 -12.01 -14.79
C LYS A 12 13.79 -12.73 -13.80
N SER A 13 13.97 -14.05 -13.64
CA SER A 13 13.17 -14.83 -12.68
C SER A 13 13.46 -14.42 -11.24
N ALA A 14 14.73 -14.17 -10.89
CA ALA A 14 15.13 -13.68 -9.57
C ALA A 14 14.55 -12.29 -9.28
N ASP A 15 14.62 -11.38 -10.25
CA ASP A 15 14.07 -10.03 -10.12
C ASP A 15 12.55 -10.06 -9.98
N THR A 16 11.85 -10.88 -10.78
CA THR A 16 10.39 -11.06 -10.68
C THR A 16 9.99 -11.65 -9.32
N PHE A 17 10.77 -12.61 -8.81
CA PHE A 17 10.56 -13.17 -7.48
C PHE A 17 10.71 -12.10 -6.41
N THR A 18 11.76 -11.29 -6.47
CA THR A 18 12.02 -10.20 -5.52
C THR A 18 10.89 -9.15 -5.54
N MET A 19 10.46 -8.74 -6.73
CA MET A 19 9.34 -7.81 -6.91
C MET A 19 8.04 -8.36 -6.30
N THR A 20 7.75 -9.64 -6.52
CA THR A 20 6.55 -10.29 -5.96
C THR A 20 6.63 -10.36 -4.44
N ALA A 21 7.81 -10.70 -3.88
CA ALA A 21 8.03 -10.70 -2.44
C ALA A 21 7.84 -9.31 -1.81
N GLN A 22 8.36 -8.26 -2.43
CA GLN A 22 8.16 -6.88 -2.01
C GLN A 22 6.67 -6.51 -2.02
N THR A 23 5.95 -6.83 -3.08
CA THR A 23 4.50 -6.57 -3.20
C THR A 23 3.70 -7.27 -2.11
N LEU A 24 4.00 -8.55 -1.83
CA LEU A 24 3.36 -9.30 -0.75
C LEU A 24 3.69 -8.72 0.63
N MET A 25 4.96 -8.34 0.85
CA MET A 25 5.39 -7.72 2.10
C MET A 25 4.69 -6.37 2.34
N ASN A 26 4.59 -5.52 1.31
CA ASN A 26 3.87 -4.26 1.38
C ASN A 26 2.38 -4.48 1.69
N SER A 27 1.74 -5.43 1.00
CA SER A 27 0.33 -5.79 1.22
C SER A 27 0.09 -6.34 2.63
N TYR A 28 0.98 -7.19 3.13
CA TYR A 28 0.92 -7.71 4.50
C TYR A 28 1.03 -6.57 5.53
N ASN A 29 2.02 -5.71 5.41
CA ASN A 29 2.23 -4.60 6.34
C ASN A 29 1.05 -3.61 6.33
N GLN A 30 0.49 -3.32 5.15
CA GLN A 30 -0.73 -2.51 5.04
C GLN A 30 -1.90 -3.16 5.77
N MET A 31 -2.05 -4.47 5.65
CA MET A 31 -3.10 -5.21 6.35
C MET A 31 -2.90 -5.22 7.86
N VAL A 32 -1.66 -5.36 8.34
CA VAL A 32 -1.32 -5.26 9.78
C VAL A 32 -1.69 -3.89 10.35
N GLN A 33 -1.42 -2.80 9.63
CA GLN A 33 -1.82 -1.45 10.03
C GLN A 33 -3.35 -1.29 10.08
N ASN A 34 -4.05 -1.87 9.11
CA ASN A 34 -5.51 -1.87 9.11
C ASN A 34 -6.10 -2.66 10.29
N VAL A 35 -5.48 -3.79 10.65
CA VAL A 35 -5.85 -4.58 11.85
C VAL A 35 -5.66 -3.74 13.11
N GLU A 36 -4.50 -3.11 13.30
CA GLU A 36 -4.20 -2.27 14.46
C GLU A 36 -5.22 -1.12 14.61
N TYR A 37 -5.51 -0.43 13.52
CA TYR A 37 -6.54 0.62 13.51
C TYR A 37 -7.92 0.06 13.89
N GLN A 38 -8.32 -1.07 13.30
CA GLN A 38 -9.63 -1.67 13.57
C GLN A 38 -9.76 -2.20 15.00
N GLU A 39 -8.68 -2.68 15.61
CA GLU A 39 -8.64 -3.05 17.04
C GLU A 39 -8.95 -1.85 17.92
N LYS A 40 -8.30 -0.71 17.65
CA LYS A 40 -8.57 0.53 18.40
C LYS A 40 -9.98 1.07 18.18
N ARG A 41 -10.51 0.90 16.96
CA ARG A 41 -11.90 1.24 16.66
C ARG A 41 -12.89 0.37 17.43
N VAL A 42 -12.66 -0.94 17.53
CA VAL A 42 -13.49 -1.86 18.32
C VAL A 42 -13.44 -1.48 19.79
N GLU A 43 -12.26 -1.18 20.34
CA GLU A 43 -12.10 -0.71 21.73
C GLU A 43 -12.93 0.57 21.99
N SER A 44 -12.85 1.56 21.09
CA SER A 44 -13.63 2.80 21.18
C SER A 44 -15.15 2.54 21.11
N LEU A 45 -15.60 1.69 20.20
CA LEU A 45 -17.02 1.35 20.06
C LEU A 45 -17.56 0.51 21.23
N GLN A 46 -16.72 -0.35 21.83
CA GLN A 46 -17.06 -1.09 23.03
C GLN A 46 -17.33 -0.11 24.19
N ALA A 47 -16.43 0.86 24.41
CA ALA A 47 -16.60 1.87 25.44
C ALA A 47 -17.84 2.76 25.18
N ALA A 48 -18.12 3.10 23.92
CA ALA A 48 -19.31 3.86 23.54
C ALA A 48 -20.61 3.07 23.80
N PHE A 49 -20.62 1.76 23.49
CA PHE A 49 -21.75 0.87 23.78
C PHE A 49 -22.01 0.79 25.30
N GLU A 50 -20.98 0.61 26.12
CA GLU A 50 -21.11 0.56 27.60
C GLU A 50 -21.62 1.90 28.17
N ALA A 51 -21.12 3.04 27.61
CA ALA A 51 -21.62 4.35 27.97
C ALA A 51 -23.11 4.54 27.62
N MET A 52 -23.52 4.03 26.44
CA MET A 52 -24.91 4.04 26.00
C MET A 52 -25.81 3.17 26.91
N GLY A 53 -25.31 2.01 27.36
CA GLY A 53 -25.99 1.15 28.32
C GLY A 53 -26.24 1.85 29.65
N ARG A 54 -25.25 2.56 30.21
CA ARG A 54 -25.41 3.37 31.41
C ARG A 54 -26.43 4.49 31.22
N LYS A 55 -26.43 5.18 30.08
CA LYS A 55 -27.44 6.23 29.79
C LYS A 55 -28.84 5.65 29.66
N GLN A 56 -28.99 4.51 29.03
CA GLN A 56 -30.28 3.84 28.89
C GLN A 56 -30.84 3.38 30.25
N ALA A 57 -29.98 2.81 31.11
CA ALA A 57 -30.36 2.42 32.47
C ALA A 57 -30.77 3.63 33.33
N ALA A 58 -30.18 4.81 33.10
CA ALA A 58 -30.55 6.08 33.73
C ALA A 58 -31.76 6.79 33.08
N GLY A 59 -32.38 6.17 32.05
CA GLY A 59 -33.52 6.75 31.33
C GLY A 59 -33.18 7.89 30.38
N SER A 60 -31.88 8.17 30.15
CA SER A 60 -31.41 9.27 29.28
C SER A 60 -31.06 8.85 27.85
N ALA A 61 -31.23 7.57 27.51
CA ALA A 61 -31.13 7.04 26.16
C ALA A 61 -32.21 6.01 25.88
N THR A 62 -32.58 5.87 24.63
CA THR A 62 -33.60 4.93 24.18
C THR A 62 -33.02 3.53 23.92
N GLN A 63 -33.86 2.50 23.98
CA GLN A 63 -33.50 1.13 23.57
C GLN A 63 -33.02 1.06 22.12
N ALA A 64 -33.58 1.89 21.23
CA ALA A 64 -33.14 1.97 19.84
C ALA A 64 -31.69 2.46 19.70
N GLN A 65 -31.30 3.47 20.49
CA GLN A 65 -29.93 3.97 20.51
C GLN A 65 -28.93 2.93 21.05
N LEU A 66 -29.33 2.16 22.07
CA LEU A 66 -28.50 1.06 22.59
C LEU A 66 -28.30 -0.05 21.54
N LYS A 67 -29.39 -0.44 20.85
CA LYS A 67 -29.31 -1.42 19.73
C LYS A 67 -28.44 -0.94 18.59
N GLU A 68 -28.49 0.33 18.23
CA GLU A 68 -27.63 0.89 17.17
C GLU A 68 -26.16 0.88 17.60
N ALA A 69 -25.85 1.22 18.85
CA ALA A 69 -24.49 1.12 19.38
C ALA A 69 -23.96 -0.33 19.37
N GLN A 70 -24.82 -1.32 19.72
CA GLN A 70 -24.48 -2.74 19.65
C GLN A 70 -24.19 -3.16 18.20
N LYS A 71 -25.06 -2.81 17.26
CA LYS A 71 -24.88 -3.11 15.83
C LYS A 71 -23.56 -2.55 15.28
N ASN A 72 -23.23 -1.32 15.64
CA ASN A 72 -21.98 -0.70 15.20
C ASN A 72 -20.75 -1.43 15.77
N LEU A 73 -20.80 -1.86 17.02
CA LEU A 73 -19.78 -2.67 17.65
C LEU A 73 -19.62 -4.04 16.97
N ASP A 74 -20.73 -4.74 16.72
CA ASP A 74 -20.72 -6.07 16.07
C ASP A 74 -20.18 -5.98 14.66
N THR A 75 -20.58 -4.95 13.90
CA THR A 75 -20.03 -4.68 12.56
C THR A 75 -18.53 -4.47 12.60
N ALA A 76 -18.03 -3.69 13.58
CA ALA A 76 -16.60 -3.44 13.72
C ALA A 76 -15.82 -4.70 14.12
N LYS A 77 -16.37 -5.56 14.99
CA LYS A 77 -15.79 -6.87 15.36
C LYS A 77 -15.69 -7.80 14.15
N ASN A 78 -16.76 -7.91 13.35
CA ASN A 78 -16.77 -8.73 12.15
C ASN A 78 -15.73 -8.23 11.12
N SER A 79 -15.59 -6.91 10.96
CA SER A 79 -14.56 -6.32 10.11
C SER A 79 -13.15 -6.65 10.60
N LEU A 80 -12.91 -6.61 11.92
CA LEU A 80 -11.62 -6.97 12.52
C LEU A 80 -11.26 -8.43 12.24
N GLU A 81 -12.19 -9.36 12.41
CA GLU A 81 -11.94 -10.78 12.10
C GLU A 81 -11.62 -11.01 10.62
N SER A 82 -12.35 -10.33 9.72
CA SER A 82 -12.05 -10.39 8.29
C SER A 82 -10.64 -9.88 7.96
N LEU A 83 -10.22 -8.76 8.55
CA LEU A 83 -8.88 -8.20 8.34
C LEU A 83 -7.77 -9.11 8.89
N ARG A 84 -7.99 -9.74 10.05
CA ARG A 84 -7.05 -10.71 10.64
C ARG A 84 -6.87 -11.93 9.76
N LEU A 85 -7.97 -12.45 9.18
CA LEU A 85 -7.90 -13.56 8.23
C LEU A 85 -7.10 -13.18 6.98
N GLN A 86 -7.34 -12.00 6.42
CA GLN A 86 -6.60 -11.51 5.25
C GLN A 86 -5.11 -11.32 5.57
N ALA A 87 -4.77 -10.75 6.73
CA ALA A 87 -3.38 -10.63 7.18
C ALA A 87 -2.69 -12.00 7.32
N SER A 88 -3.41 -12.98 7.90
CA SER A 88 -2.90 -14.35 8.04
C SER A 88 -2.68 -15.02 6.68
N GLN A 89 -3.58 -14.83 5.71
CA GLN A 89 -3.43 -15.35 4.35
C GLN A 89 -2.22 -14.74 3.63
N LEU A 90 -2.04 -13.41 3.70
CA LEU A 90 -0.88 -12.73 3.11
C LEU A 90 0.42 -13.20 3.74
N ARG A 91 0.44 -13.36 5.07
CA ARG A 91 1.58 -13.92 5.78
C ARG A 91 1.93 -15.32 5.28
N GLN A 92 0.93 -16.20 5.17
CA GLN A 92 1.13 -17.57 4.69
C GLN A 92 1.63 -17.59 3.25
N GLN A 93 1.07 -16.75 2.37
CA GLN A 93 1.52 -16.64 0.97
C GLN A 93 3.00 -16.22 0.90
N LEU A 94 3.40 -15.20 1.67
CA LEU A 94 4.78 -14.72 1.70
C LEU A 94 5.74 -15.81 2.21
N LEU A 95 5.41 -16.49 3.31
CA LEU A 95 6.24 -17.55 3.88
C LEU A 95 6.36 -18.76 2.94
N THR A 96 5.26 -19.16 2.31
CA THR A 96 5.26 -20.25 1.31
C THR A 96 6.13 -19.88 0.12
N MET A 97 6.03 -18.65 -0.38
CA MET A 97 6.85 -18.16 -1.48
C MET A 97 8.34 -18.18 -1.13
N LEU A 98 8.69 -17.85 0.10
CA LEU A 98 10.08 -17.87 0.60
C LEU A 98 10.58 -19.26 0.98
N GLY A 99 9.75 -20.31 0.89
CA GLY A 99 10.12 -21.67 1.27
C GLY A 99 10.31 -21.87 2.77
N ILE A 100 9.67 -21.04 3.59
CA ILE A 100 9.78 -21.11 5.06
C ILE A 100 8.67 -22.02 5.59
N GLU A 101 9.04 -23.22 6.02
CA GLU A 101 8.09 -24.22 6.54
C GLU A 101 7.73 -23.95 8.02
N ASP A 102 8.72 -23.65 8.87
CA ASP A 102 8.48 -23.29 10.27
C ASP A 102 8.29 -21.80 10.43
N SER A 103 7.02 -21.40 10.53
CA SER A 103 6.63 -20.00 10.67
C SER A 103 6.57 -19.51 12.11
N SER A 104 6.82 -20.36 13.10
CA SER A 104 6.57 -20.07 14.54
C SER A 104 7.41 -18.92 15.09
N GLN A 105 8.60 -18.70 14.55
CA GLN A 105 9.55 -17.67 15.00
C GLN A 105 9.83 -16.58 13.94
N VAL A 106 9.14 -16.63 12.80
CA VAL A 106 9.37 -15.66 11.73
C VAL A 106 8.59 -14.38 11.99
N VAL A 107 9.33 -13.28 12.12
CA VAL A 107 8.77 -11.94 12.19
C VAL A 107 8.97 -11.26 10.83
N ILE A 108 7.88 -10.83 10.20
CA ILE A 108 7.95 -10.02 8.99
C ILE A 108 8.23 -8.59 9.43
N GLY A 109 9.31 -7.99 8.88
CA GLY A 109 9.69 -6.62 9.18
C GLY A 109 8.66 -5.61 8.65
N THR A 110 8.71 -4.39 9.20
CA THR A 110 7.90 -3.27 8.73
C THR A 110 8.47 -2.69 7.44
N VAL A 111 7.59 -2.16 6.58
CA VAL A 111 8.02 -1.35 5.44
C VAL A 111 8.59 -0.02 5.96
N PRO A 112 9.78 0.40 5.49
CA PRO A 112 10.34 1.67 5.91
C PRO A 112 9.49 2.86 5.42
N GLU A 113 9.64 4.01 6.07
CA GLU A 113 9.04 5.26 5.59
C GLU A 113 9.55 5.56 4.16
N PRO A 114 8.73 6.21 3.31
CA PRO A 114 9.12 6.56 1.95
C PRO A 114 10.39 7.41 1.91
N ASP A 115 11.35 7.05 1.07
CA ASP A 115 12.54 7.88 0.81
C ASP A 115 12.15 9.05 -0.09
N MET A 116 11.72 10.14 0.53
CA MET A 116 11.29 11.35 -0.18
C MET A 116 12.41 11.96 -1.01
N ALA A 117 13.68 11.87 -0.55
CA ALA A 117 14.81 12.40 -1.29
C ALA A 117 15.04 11.63 -2.60
N ALA A 118 14.97 10.30 -2.55
CA ALA A 118 15.07 9.46 -3.74
C ALA A 118 13.89 9.69 -4.70
N ILE A 119 12.67 9.87 -4.18
CA ILE A 119 11.47 10.12 -4.99
C ILE A 119 11.54 11.50 -5.68
N GLU A 120 12.07 12.51 -5.00
CA GLU A 120 12.25 13.86 -5.55
C GLU A 120 13.38 13.95 -6.57
N ALA A 121 14.36 13.06 -6.47
CA ALA A 121 15.47 12.96 -7.40
C ALA A 121 15.14 12.21 -8.71
N VAL A 122 13.91 11.72 -8.87
CA VAL A 122 13.48 11.00 -10.09
C VAL A 122 13.55 11.92 -11.31
N ASP A 123 14.32 11.52 -12.31
CA ASP A 123 14.42 12.16 -13.62
C ASP A 123 13.71 11.32 -14.68
N TYR A 124 12.45 11.68 -14.97
CA TYR A 124 11.59 10.95 -15.90
C TYR A 124 12.23 10.74 -17.28
N GLU A 125 12.85 11.76 -17.86
CA GLU A 125 13.39 11.66 -19.22
C GLU A 125 14.60 10.71 -19.27
N SER A 126 15.50 10.81 -18.30
CA SER A 126 16.64 9.93 -18.15
C SER A 126 16.22 8.48 -17.88
N ASP A 127 15.25 8.30 -17.00
CA ASP A 127 14.75 6.98 -16.60
C ASP A 127 13.91 6.33 -17.72
N LYS A 128 13.18 7.10 -18.52
CA LYS A 128 12.48 6.63 -19.71
C LYS A 128 13.46 6.00 -20.72
N ILE A 129 14.58 6.64 -20.98
CA ILE A 129 15.61 6.11 -21.88
C ILE A 129 16.15 4.78 -21.34
N ARG A 130 16.40 4.68 -20.04
CA ARG A 130 16.84 3.44 -19.40
C ARG A 130 15.78 2.33 -19.49
N ALA A 131 14.53 2.66 -19.18
CA ALA A 131 13.40 1.72 -19.23
C ALA A 131 13.24 1.13 -20.65
N MET A 132 13.29 1.99 -21.67
CA MET A 132 13.25 1.56 -23.07
C MET A 132 14.43 0.65 -23.44
N GLY A 133 15.65 1.00 -22.98
CA GLY A 133 16.85 0.20 -23.23
C GLY A 133 16.84 -1.16 -22.53
N ASN A 134 16.21 -1.25 -21.36
CA ASN A 134 16.16 -2.46 -20.53
C ASN A 134 14.99 -3.39 -20.89
N ASP A 135 13.94 -2.86 -21.52
CA ASP A 135 12.74 -3.65 -21.83
C ASP A 135 13.03 -4.76 -22.85
N LYS A 136 12.62 -5.99 -22.51
CA LYS A 136 12.91 -7.18 -23.33
C LYS A 136 12.10 -7.21 -24.63
N SER A 137 10.86 -6.68 -24.62
CA SER A 137 10.03 -6.64 -25.84
C SER A 137 10.61 -5.65 -26.85
N VAL A 138 11.04 -4.49 -26.38
CA VAL A 138 11.75 -3.49 -27.22
C VAL A 138 13.06 -4.04 -27.75
N GLN A 139 13.88 -4.68 -26.89
CA GLN A 139 15.12 -5.33 -27.32
C GLN A 139 14.87 -6.43 -28.39
N ASN A 140 13.88 -7.28 -28.16
CA ASN A 140 13.54 -8.35 -29.10
C ASN A 140 13.06 -7.77 -30.44
N ALA A 141 12.21 -6.74 -30.43
CA ALA A 141 11.77 -6.08 -31.66
C ALA A 141 12.95 -5.49 -32.44
N ARG A 142 13.85 -4.78 -31.75
CA ARG A 142 15.07 -4.18 -32.37
C ARG A 142 16.03 -5.23 -32.95
N HIS A 143 16.11 -6.42 -32.31
CA HIS A 143 17.01 -7.50 -32.76
C HIS A 143 16.35 -8.56 -33.64
N THR A 144 15.11 -8.37 -34.09
CA THR A 144 14.44 -9.26 -35.01
C THR A 144 15.19 -9.24 -36.36
N SER A 145 15.60 -10.41 -36.82
CA SER A 145 16.29 -10.56 -38.13
C SER A 145 15.34 -10.19 -39.26
N ALA A 146 15.85 -9.48 -40.26
CA ALA A 146 15.11 -9.11 -41.46
C ALA A 146 16.06 -9.15 -42.66
N SER A 147 15.71 -9.91 -43.68
CA SER A 147 16.52 -10.17 -44.87
C SER A 147 15.91 -9.57 -46.14
N SER A 148 14.65 -9.18 -46.11
CA SER A 148 13.93 -8.54 -47.20
C SER A 148 13.41 -7.16 -46.85
N THR A 149 13.12 -6.31 -47.83
CA THR A 149 12.52 -4.98 -47.59
C THR A 149 11.19 -5.06 -46.84
N THR A 150 10.38 -6.09 -47.10
CA THR A 150 9.11 -6.32 -46.41
C THR A 150 9.35 -6.66 -44.96
N GLU A 151 10.29 -7.54 -44.64
CA GLU A 151 10.65 -7.91 -43.28
C GLU A 151 11.25 -6.73 -42.49
N ILE A 152 12.06 -5.90 -43.15
CA ILE A 152 12.59 -4.65 -42.57
C ILE A 152 11.45 -3.71 -42.16
N ASN A 153 10.46 -3.50 -43.04
CA ASN A 153 9.31 -2.67 -42.76
C ASN A 153 8.44 -3.25 -41.63
N ILE A 154 8.26 -4.56 -41.56
CA ILE A 154 7.58 -5.23 -40.45
C ILE A 154 8.35 -5.02 -39.16
N ARG A 155 9.67 -5.18 -39.16
CA ARG A 155 10.50 -4.94 -37.96
C ARG A 155 10.37 -3.51 -37.47
N PHE A 156 10.39 -2.51 -38.33
CA PHE A 156 10.19 -1.12 -37.93
C PHE A 156 8.85 -0.91 -37.21
N LYS A 157 7.76 -1.47 -37.76
CA LYS A 157 6.44 -1.41 -37.10
C LYS A 157 6.42 -2.10 -35.74
N LEU A 158 7.06 -3.26 -35.61
CA LEU A 158 7.17 -3.99 -34.34
C LEU A 158 7.97 -3.19 -33.31
N VAL A 159 9.02 -2.49 -33.73
CA VAL A 159 9.79 -1.61 -32.83
C VAL A 159 8.95 -0.44 -32.39
N ASP A 160 8.29 0.27 -33.32
CA ASP A 160 7.43 1.41 -33.00
C ASP A 160 6.29 1.01 -32.02
N GLU A 161 5.68 -0.16 -32.26
CA GLU A 161 4.62 -0.69 -31.39
C GLU A 161 5.14 -1.05 -29.98
N ALA A 162 6.29 -1.73 -29.90
CA ALA A 162 6.90 -2.12 -28.63
C ALA A 162 7.37 -0.87 -27.84
N GLU A 163 7.98 0.09 -28.51
CA GLU A 163 8.42 1.36 -27.89
C GLU A 163 7.23 2.18 -27.42
N GLY A 164 6.19 2.35 -28.25
CA GLY A 164 4.99 3.10 -27.88
C GLY A 164 4.23 2.46 -26.71
N THR A 165 4.14 1.13 -26.69
CA THR A 165 3.53 0.39 -25.59
C THR A 165 4.31 0.58 -24.27
N LYS A 166 5.64 0.46 -24.33
CA LYS A 166 6.50 0.64 -23.16
C LYS A 166 6.48 2.09 -22.67
N GLU A 167 6.53 3.06 -23.58
CA GLU A 167 6.46 4.48 -23.24
C GLU A 167 5.15 4.83 -22.51
N ALA A 168 4.02 4.35 -23.01
CA ALA A 168 2.73 4.55 -22.39
C ALA A 168 2.66 3.91 -20.98
N ALA A 169 3.15 2.68 -20.82
CA ALA A 169 3.22 1.99 -19.54
C ALA A 169 4.13 2.71 -18.54
N PHE A 170 5.31 3.17 -18.99
CA PHE A 170 6.25 3.88 -18.14
C PHE A 170 5.72 5.26 -17.70
N LEU A 171 5.02 5.97 -18.61
CA LEU A 171 4.34 7.22 -18.26
C LEU A 171 3.25 6.99 -17.20
N ALA A 172 2.46 5.93 -17.35
CA ALA A 172 1.44 5.57 -16.35
C ALA A 172 2.07 5.27 -14.98
N SER A 173 3.18 4.55 -14.93
CA SER A 173 3.95 4.27 -13.71
C SER A 173 4.45 5.56 -13.04
N TYR A 174 5.01 6.48 -13.82
CA TYR A 174 5.43 7.80 -13.31
C TYR A 174 4.26 8.62 -12.78
N GLN A 175 3.13 8.66 -13.50
CA GLN A 175 1.92 9.36 -13.05
C GLN A 175 1.37 8.76 -11.75
N ASN A 176 1.40 7.42 -11.61
CA ASN A 176 1.02 6.75 -10.36
C ASN A 176 1.93 7.14 -9.20
N LEU A 177 3.25 7.22 -9.44
CA LEU A 177 4.21 7.68 -8.42
C LEU A 177 3.88 9.11 -7.97
N GLN A 178 3.64 10.04 -8.90
CA GLN A 178 3.30 11.43 -8.59
C GLN A 178 1.96 11.55 -7.85
N ALA A 179 0.95 10.78 -8.26
CA ALA A 179 -0.34 10.73 -7.58
C ALA A 179 -0.21 10.19 -6.14
N SER A 180 0.59 9.13 -5.96
CA SER A 180 0.87 8.55 -4.64
C SER A 180 1.65 9.52 -3.73
N LYS A 181 2.60 10.28 -4.29
CA LYS A 181 3.32 11.34 -3.56
C LYS A 181 2.35 12.40 -3.06
N THR A 182 1.50 12.93 -3.94
CA THR A 182 0.49 13.94 -3.59
C THR A 182 -0.49 13.43 -2.52
N ALA A 183 -0.92 12.17 -2.63
CA ALA A 183 -1.80 11.53 -1.64
C ALA A 183 -1.12 11.40 -0.27
N TYR A 184 0.16 11.03 -0.24
CA TYR A 184 0.93 10.94 1.00
C TYR A 184 1.11 12.32 1.66
N GLU A 185 1.48 13.35 0.91
CA GLU A 185 1.64 14.72 1.42
C GLU A 185 0.33 15.26 2.02
N ALA A 186 -0.80 15.01 1.34
CA ALA A 186 -2.13 15.36 1.83
C ALA A 186 -2.49 14.59 3.12
N ALA A 187 -2.23 13.29 3.17
CA ALA A 187 -2.48 12.46 4.35
C ALA A 187 -1.59 12.86 5.55
N LEU A 188 -0.32 13.20 5.29
CA LEU A 188 0.62 13.70 6.30
C LEU A 188 0.12 15.01 6.91
N THR A 189 -0.29 15.96 6.08
CA THR A 189 -0.86 17.25 6.53
C THR A 189 -2.13 17.04 7.36
N ALA A 190 -3.02 16.15 6.91
CA ALA A 190 -4.24 15.82 7.63
C ALA A 190 -3.95 15.14 8.99
N PHE A 191 -2.94 14.28 9.04
CA PHE A 191 -2.49 13.64 10.29
C PHE A 191 -1.90 14.66 11.27
N GLN A 192 -1.02 15.55 10.80
CA GLN A 192 -0.44 16.61 11.64
C GLN A 192 -1.52 17.51 12.26
N SER A 193 -2.52 17.90 11.48
CA SER A 193 -3.67 18.65 11.98
C SER A 193 -4.50 17.87 13.01
N ALA A 194 -4.73 16.59 12.75
CA ALA A 194 -5.44 15.72 13.68
C ALA A 194 -4.66 15.49 14.99
N GLN A 195 -3.33 15.41 14.92
CA GLN A 195 -2.45 15.30 16.08
C GLN A 195 -2.59 16.52 17.00
N LEU A 196 -2.48 17.73 16.47
CA LEU A 196 -2.67 18.95 17.25
C LEU A 196 -4.06 19.03 17.88
N THR A 197 -5.09 18.64 17.15
CA THR A 197 -6.47 18.56 17.65
C THR A 197 -6.58 17.57 18.80
N TYR A 198 -6.00 16.38 18.65
CA TYR A 198 -6.03 15.34 19.68
C TYR A 198 -5.27 15.72 20.94
N GLU A 199 -4.11 16.38 20.82
CA GLU A 199 -3.38 16.94 21.96
C GLU A 199 -4.23 17.99 22.73
N GLY A 200 -4.99 18.81 21.98
CA GLY A 200 -5.96 19.74 22.57
C GLY A 200 -7.09 19.03 23.33
N LEU A 201 -7.61 17.91 22.79
CA LEU A 201 -8.61 17.08 23.44
C LEU A 201 -8.08 16.41 24.71
N GLN A 202 -6.83 15.92 24.69
CA GLN A 202 -6.19 15.34 25.87
C GLN A 202 -6.09 16.36 27.01
N ARG A 203 -5.67 17.60 26.74
CA ARG A 203 -5.63 18.67 27.73
C ARG A 203 -7.01 19.00 28.30
N LYS A 204 -8.04 19.07 27.44
CA LYS A 204 -9.43 19.29 27.88
C LYS A 204 -9.97 18.13 28.74
N GLN A 205 -9.63 16.90 28.36
CA GLN A 205 -10.01 15.70 29.14
C GLN A 205 -9.38 15.72 30.53
N GLN A 206 -8.09 16.05 30.61
CA GLN A 206 -7.37 16.19 31.90
C GLN A 206 -7.97 17.30 32.79
N ALA A 207 -8.45 18.36 32.17
CA ALA A 207 -9.14 19.46 32.87
C ALA A 207 -10.62 19.14 33.24
N GLY A 208 -11.12 17.95 32.88
CA GLY A 208 -12.53 17.59 33.15
C GLY A 208 -13.54 18.30 32.25
N LEU A 209 -13.09 18.93 31.15
CA LEU A 209 -13.92 19.74 30.26
C LEU A 209 -14.57 18.94 29.13
N LEU A 210 -14.32 17.61 29.04
CA LEU A 210 -14.88 16.73 28.02
C LEU A 210 -15.61 15.55 28.66
N THR A 211 -16.67 15.11 28.00
CA THR A 211 -17.27 13.81 28.28
C THR A 211 -16.39 12.69 27.77
N GLY A 212 -16.47 11.50 28.37
CA GLY A 212 -15.75 10.31 27.85
C GLY A 212 -16.06 9.99 26.40
N THR A 213 -17.30 10.18 25.95
CA THR A 213 -17.72 9.98 24.56
C THR A 213 -17.02 10.95 23.60
N GLN A 214 -16.98 12.23 23.93
CA GLN A 214 -16.29 13.24 23.10
C GLN A 214 -14.79 12.95 22.97
N TYR A 215 -14.16 12.50 24.05
CA TYR A 215 -12.76 12.11 24.02
C TYR A 215 -12.53 10.89 23.11
N LEU A 216 -13.36 9.84 23.23
CA LEU A 216 -13.26 8.64 22.39
C LEU A 216 -13.51 8.93 20.91
N GLU A 217 -14.46 9.81 20.58
CA GLU A 217 -14.70 10.26 19.19
C GLU A 217 -13.47 10.99 18.63
N GLY A 218 -12.87 11.88 19.41
CA GLY A 218 -11.64 12.57 19.03
C GLY A 218 -10.46 11.62 18.85
N GLN A 219 -10.32 10.62 19.73
CA GLN A 219 -9.31 9.57 19.62
C GLN A 219 -9.52 8.72 18.35
N ALA A 220 -10.76 8.33 18.06
CA ALA A 220 -11.08 7.57 16.84
C ALA A 220 -10.74 8.36 15.58
N SER A 221 -11.04 9.67 15.55
CA SER A 221 -10.68 10.55 14.44
C SER A 221 -9.16 10.66 14.24
N TYR A 222 -8.40 10.82 15.32
CA TYR A 222 -6.94 10.83 15.27
C TYR A 222 -6.38 9.52 14.73
N LEU A 223 -6.85 8.36 15.24
CA LEU A 223 -6.40 7.05 14.78
C LEU A 223 -6.73 6.79 13.32
N GLN A 224 -7.89 7.28 12.85
CA GLN A 224 -8.25 7.21 11.43
C GLN A 224 -7.25 7.97 10.55
N LYS A 225 -6.86 9.19 10.95
CA LYS A 225 -5.88 9.98 10.20
C LYS A 225 -4.48 9.38 10.25
N LYS A 226 -4.10 8.79 11.40
CA LYS A 226 -2.86 8.02 11.53
C LYS A 226 -2.84 6.85 10.55
N ALA A 227 -3.87 6.02 10.54
CA ALA A 227 -3.97 4.88 9.63
C ALA A 227 -3.96 5.30 8.15
N ALA A 228 -4.64 6.40 7.81
CA ALA A 228 -4.63 6.95 6.45
C ALA A 228 -3.22 7.41 6.02
N LYS A 229 -2.45 8.05 6.90
CA LYS A 229 -1.04 8.45 6.66
C LYS A 229 -0.16 7.22 6.45
N GLU A 230 -0.27 6.21 7.32
CA GLU A 230 0.53 4.97 7.20
C GLU A 230 0.20 4.23 5.88
N THR A 231 -1.07 4.13 5.53
CA THR A 231 -1.51 3.54 4.25
C THR A 231 -0.97 4.30 3.04
N ALA A 232 -1.04 5.63 3.07
CA ALA A 232 -0.51 6.46 1.99
C ALA A 232 1.03 6.36 1.87
N ALA A 233 1.75 6.25 2.99
CA ALA A 233 3.19 6.02 3.02
C ALA A 233 3.56 4.69 2.33
N MET A 234 2.87 3.60 2.67
CA MET A 234 3.10 2.29 2.05
C MET A 234 2.75 2.28 0.56
N ASN A 235 1.66 2.96 0.16
CA ASN A 235 1.29 3.09 -1.25
C ASN A 235 2.35 3.87 -2.03
N LEU A 236 2.92 4.93 -1.46
CA LEU A 236 4.00 5.69 -2.07
C LEU A 236 5.28 4.85 -2.21
N THR A 237 5.67 4.10 -1.18
CA THR A 237 6.80 3.18 -1.24
C THR A 237 6.59 2.13 -2.34
N ALA A 238 5.41 1.52 -2.40
CA ALA A 238 5.07 0.53 -3.43
C ALA A 238 5.09 1.13 -4.85
N ALA A 239 4.57 2.35 -5.02
CA ALA A 239 4.59 3.04 -6.31
C ALA A 239 6.01 3.38 -6.75
N TYR A 240 6.89 3.79 -5.82
CA TYR A 240 8.30 4.06 -6.10
C TYR A 240 9.06 2.77 -6.45
N GLU A 241 8.85 1.69 -5.72
CA GLU A 241 9.44 0.38 -6.03
C GLU A 241 9.00 -0.11 -7.41
N SER A 242 7.71 0.00 -7.75
CA SER A 242 7.17 -0.36 -9.07
C SER A 242 7.82 0.48 -10.17
N TYR A 243 7.96 1.79 -9.98
CA TYR A 243 8.65 2.67 -10.90
C TYR A 243 10.11 2.23 -11.12
N CYS A 244 10.84 1.92 -10.04
CA CYS A 244 12.21 1.42 -10.12
C CYS A 244 12.33 0.10 -10.89
N TRP A 245 11.35 -0.80 -10.74
CA TRP A 245 11.29 -2.04 -11.53
C TRP A 245 11.02 -1.78 -13.01
N ASP A 246 10.14 -0.83 -13.32
CA ASP A 246 9.89 -0.40 -14.70
C ASP A 246 11.14 0.19 -15.38
N VAL A 247 11.95 0.96 -14.64
CA VAL A 247 13.26 1.45 -15.11
C VAL A 247 14.21 0.29 -15.42
N LYS A 248 14.16 -0.81 -14.66
CA LYS A 248 14.92 -2.04 -14.93
C LYS A 248 14.36 -2.88 -16.08
N GLY A 249 13.23 -2.49 -16.67
CA GLY A 249 12.57 -3.22 -17.76
C GLY A 249 11.76 -4.43 -17.29
N ILE A 250 11.36 -4.46 -16.01
CA ILE A 250 10.53 -5.49 -15.40
C ILE A 250 9.19 -4.85 -15.06
N SER A 251 8.16 -5.13 -15.86
CA SER A 251 6.81 -4.63 -15.61
C SER A 251 5.99 -5.64 -14.84
N GLN A 252 5.17 -5.16 -13.91
CA GLN A 252 4.09 -5.97 -13.32
C GLN A 252 3.03 -6.18 -14.41
N THR A 253 2.84 -7.41 -14.84
CA THR A 253 1.75 -7.83 -15.73
C THR A 253 0.56 -8.33 -14.91
#